data_e53290113d435a180746b878370203b5
#
_entry.id   e53290113d435a180746b878370203b5
#
_cell.length_a   1.000
_cell.length_b   1.000
_cell.length_c   1.000
_cell.angle_alpha   90.00
_cell.angle_beta   90.00
_cell.angle_gamma   90.00
#
_symmetry.space_group_name_H-M   'P 1'
#
loop_
_entity.id
_entity.type
_entity.pdbx_description
1 polymer ?
#
loop_
_entity_poly.entity_id
_entity_poly.type
_entity_poly.pdbx_seq_one_letter_code
_entity_poly.pdbx_strand_id
1 'polypeptide(L)'
;MRALLLCNYYDADAGFVGERFRQHGYSFTECHRERRATWPSLDGHDLVLSLGSDWSVYWPHVESEVSEEAAVIRTAHEQGIPVFGICYGNQIMAHALGGTVERAREPEIGWYEIVTDMPEVIVPGPWFQWHSDVVTVPGHAEELARTSVGPQAWRIGTSFCTQFHPEVTEAMVRRWIEGGGAEEAAKHGRDPDQLLADTRRNVAESRPNANAIVDWYVESVVRG
;
A
#
# COMPACT_ATOMS: atom_id res chain seq x y z
N MET A 1 0.31 11.13 18.17
CA MET A 1 -0.80 10.48 17.40
C MET A 1 -0.52 8.99 17.34
N ARG A 2 -1.55 8.14 17.34
CA ARG A 2 -1.41 6.68 17.25
C ARG A 2 -1.95 6.19 15.93
N ALA A 3 -1.19 5.35 15.24
CA ALA A 3 -1.61 4.70 14.01
C ALA A 3 -1.76 3.19 14.22
N LEU A 4 -2.85 2.62 13.72
CA LEU A 4 -3.01 1.19 13.60
C LEU A 4 -2.29 0.73 12.33
N LEU A 5 -1.34 -0.21 12.45
CA LEU A 5 -0.58 -0.76 11.34
C LEU A 5 -1.10 -2.17 11.01
N LEU A 6 -1.86 -2.30 9.94
CA LEU A 6 -2.33 -3.59 9.43
C LEU A 6 -1.26 -4.19 8.53
N CYS A 7 -0.72 -5.35 8.91
CA CYS A 7 0.42 -5.97 8.24
C CYS A 7 0.41 -7.49 8.42
N ASN A 8 1.22 -8.20 7.66
CA ASN A 8 1.51 -9.60 7.94
C ASN A 8 2.61 -9.70 9.02
N TYR A 9 2.59 -10.76 9.81
CA TYR A 9 3.57 -10.96 10.89
C TYR A 9 5.02 -10.96 10.40
N TYR A 10 5.25 -11.50 9.21
CA TYR A 10 6.58 -11.61 8.60
C TYR A 10 7.00 -10.35 7.83
N ASP A 11 6.09 -9.38 7.60
CA ASP A 11 6.39 -8.14 6.88
C ASP A 11 5.60 -6.95 7.47
N ALA A 12 6.08 -6.45 8.60
CA ALA A 12 5.52 -5.29 9.31
C ALA A 12 6.33 -4.01 9.09
N ASP A 13 7.24 -4.00 8.09
CA ASP A 13 8.09 -2.87 7.81
C ASP A 13 7.38 -1.85 6.90
N ALA A 14 7.03 -0.70 7.44
CA ALA A 14 6.41 0.39 6.68
C ALA A 14 7.44 1.30 5.95
N GLY A 15 8.72 0.95 5.96
CA GLY A 15 9.79 1.60 5.23
C GLY A 15 9.79 3.13 5.31
N PHE A 16 10.01 3.80 4.17
CA PHE A 16 10.06 5.27 4.10
C PHE A 16 8.75 5.95 4.51
N VAL A 17 7.61 5.34 4.17
CA VAL A 17 6.29 5.85 4.57
C VAL A 17 6.15 5.83 6.09
N GLY A 18 6.48 4.70 6.73
CA GLY A 18 6.44 4.59 8.19
C GLY A 18 7.42 5.52 8.89
N GLU A 19 8.63 5.68 8.34
CA GLU A 19 9.61 6.65 8.86
C GLU A 19 9.04 8.06 8.81
N ARG A 20 8.39 8.46 7.69
CA ARG A 20 7.86 9.81 7.53
C ARG A 20 6.67 10.08 8.44
N PHE A 21 5.76 9.11 8.60
CA PHE A 21 4.68 9.22 9.60
C PHE A 21 5.22 9.37 11.03
N ARG A 22 6.29 8.64 11.41
CA ARG A 22 6.94 8.83 12.72
C ARG A 22 7.49 10.25 12.88
N GLN A 23 8.06 10.86 11.84
CA GLN A 23 8.52 12.26 11.86
C GLN A 23 7.35 13.25 12.04
N HIS A 24 6.14 12.91 11.55
CA HIS A 24 4.91 13.65 11.83
C HIS A 24 4.32 13.37 13.23
N GLY A 25 4.98 12.56 14.07
CA GLY A 25 4.60 12.28 15.44
C GLY A 25 3.64 11.11 15.62
N TYR A 26 3.52 10.22 14.63
CA TYR A 26 2.76 8.98 14.77
C TYR A 26 3.60 7.88 15.43
N SER A 27 2.98 7.09 16.31
CA SER A 27 3.47 5.80 16.80
C SER A 27 2.56 4.69 16.28
N PHE A 28 3.14 3.55 15.95
CA PHE A 28 2.40 2.43 15.35
C PHE A 28 2.06 1.36 16.40
N THR A 29 0.81 0.87 16.34
CA THR A 29 0.35 -0.36 16.99
C THR A 29 0.16 -1.40 15.90
N GLU A 30 0.98 -2.46 15.91
CA GLU A 30 0.93 -3.52 14.90
C GLU A 30 -0.30 -4.41 15.11
N CYS A 31 -1.00 -4.70 14.02
CA CYS A 31 -2.13 -5.60 13.91
C CYS A 31 -1.82 -6.64 12.84
N HIS A 32 -1.41 -7.81 13.28
CA HIS A 32 -1.00 -8.88 12.37
C HIS A 32 -2.22 -9.61 11.84
N ARG A 33 -2.34 -9.73 10.51
CA ARG A 33 -3.46 -10.37 9.81
C ARG A 33 -3.68 -11.81 10.25
N GLU A 34 -2.61 -12.54 10.54
CA GLU A 34 -2.64 -13.94 10.99
C GLU A 34 -3.06 -14.11 12.46
N ARG A 35 -3.26 -13.02 13.22
CA ARG A 35 -3.52 -13.02 14.67
C ARG A 35 -4.76 -12.24 15.04
N ARG A 36 -5.89 -12.55 14.43
CA ARG A 36 -7.19 -11.87 14.62
C ARG A 36 -7.57 -11.59 16.07
N ALA A 37 -7.38 -12.56 16.95
CA ALA A 37 -7.76 -12.42 18.36
C ALA A 37 -7.03 -11.29 19.11
N THR A 38 -5.96 -10.73 18.52
CA THR A 38 -5.17 -9.65 19.09
C THR A 38 -5.41 -8.30 18.42
N TRP A 39 -6.35 -8.21 17.47
CA TRP A 39 -6.63 -6.97 16.78
C TRP A 39 -7.24 -5.94 17.75
N PRO A 40 -6.61 -4.78 17.92
CA PRO A 40 -7.15 -3.73 18.79
C PRO A 40 -8.37 -3.07 18.15
N SER A 41 -9.20 -2.43 18.99
CA SER A 41 -10.23 -1.55 18.47
C SER A 41 -9.63 -0.29 17.83
N LEU A 42 -10.42 0.40 17.01
CA LEU A 42 -10.02 1.69 16.42
C LEU A 42 -9.96 2.82 17.47
N ASP A 43 -10.48 2.60 18.68
CA ASP A 43 -10.56 3.63 19.71
C ASP A 43 -9.20 4.24 20.04
N GLY A 44 -9.12 5.55 19.89
CA GLY A 44 -7.90 6.32 20.14
C GLY A 44 -6.78 6.09 19.14
N HIS A 45 -7.07 5.57 17.94
CA HIS A 45 -6.18 5.63 16.80
C HIS A 45 -6.57 6.81 15.89
N ASP A 46 -5.56 7.53 15.44
CA ASP A 46 -5.70 8.74 14.63
C ASP A 46 -5.47 8.45 13.13
N LEU A 47 -5.07 7.21 12.78
CA LEU A 47 -4.74 6.77 11.44
C LEU A 47 -4.79 5.24 11.37
N VAL A 48 -5.22 4.70 10.24
CA VAL A 48 -5.00 3.30 9.83
C VAL A 48 -4.03 3.28 8.66
N LEU A 49 -2.92 2.53 8.78
CA LEU A 49 -1.96 2.25 7.71
C LEU A 49 -2.05 0.76 7.37
N SER A 50 -2.52 0.42 6.17
CA SER A 50 -2.60 -0.95 5.68
C SER A 50 -1.49 -1.19 4.65
N LEU A 51 -0.57 -2.09 4.98
CA LEU A 51 0.60 -2.44 4.15
C LEU A 51 0.27 -3.46 3.06
N GLY A 52 1.25 -3.70 2.19
CA GLY A 52 1.26 -4.78 1.22
C GLY A 52 1.12 -6.17 1.84
N SER A 53 0.83 -7.14 1.02
CA SER A 53 0.74 -8.57 1.36
C SER A 53 0.93 -9.41 0.10
N ASP A 54 1.34 -10.65 0.26
CA ASP A 54 1.29 -11.69 -0.78
C ASP A 54 -0.11 -12.30 -0.96
N TRP A 55 -1.09 -11.87 -0.13
CA TRP A 55 -2.48 -12.33 -0.24
C TRP A 55 -3.24 -11.61 -1.35
N SER A 56 -4.29 -12.28 -1.86
CA SER A 56 -5.35 -11.63 -2.65
C SER A 56 -6.65 -11.64 -1.86
N VAL A 57 -7.40 -10.54 -1.91
CA VAL A 57 -8.64 -10.36 -1.13
C VAL A 57 -9.74 -11.37 -1.47
N TYR A 58 -9.63 -12.07 -2.59
CA TYR A 58 -10.58 -13.09 -3.05
C TYR A 58 -10.11 -14.53 -2.77
N TRP A 59 -9.02 -14.75 -2.04
CA TRP A 59 -8.57 -16.09 -1.70
C TRP A 59 -9.43 -16.71 -0.58
N PRO A 60 -10.02 -17.90 -0.78
CA PRO A 60 -10.93 -18.49 0.21
C PRO A 60 -10.30 -18.78 1.57
N HIS A 61 -9.01 -19.08 1.60
CA HIS A 61 -8.32 -19.47 2.84
C HIS A 61 -7.95 -18.29 3.75
N VAL A 62 -8.11 -17.04 3.28
CA VAL A 62 -7.93 -15.80 4.05
C VAL A 62 -9.21 -14.96 4.14
N GLU A 63 -10.34 -15.50 3.74
CA GLU A 63 -11.63 -14.79 3.66
C GLU A 63 -12.02 -14.14 4.99
N SER A 64 -11.74 -14.82 6.12
CA SER A 64 -12.08 -14.29 7.43
C SER A 64 -11.23 -13.09 7.83
N GLU A 65 -9.92 -13.13 7.52
CA GLU A 65 -8.97 -12.05 7.77
C GLU A 65 -9.28 -10.84 6.87
N VAL A 66 -9.58 -11.10 5.60
CA VAL A 66 -10.04 -10.09 4.63
C VAL A 66 -11.31 -9.43 5.11
N SER A 67 -12.30 -10.18 5.56
CA SER A 67 -13.58 -9.65 6.04
C SER A 67 -13.41 -8.74 7.25
N GLU A 68 -12.52 -9.10 8.20
CA GLU A 68 -12.23 -8.28 9.37
C GLU A 68 -11.46 -7.00 9.02
N GLU A 69 -10.42 -7.11 8.20
CA GLU A 69 -9.66 -5.93 7.76
C GLU A 69 -10.56 -4.96 6.97
N ALA A 70 -11.39 -5.48 6.07
CA ALA A 70 -12.37 -4.68 5.35
C ALA A 70 -13.37 -3.99 6.29
N ALA A 71 -13.81 -4.65 7.37
CA ALA A 71 -14.68 -4.04 8.37
C ALA A 71 -13.99 -2.93 9.15
N VAL A 72 -12.71 -3.12 9.54
CA VAL A 72 -11.90 -2.08 10.20
C VAL A 72 -11.73 -0.86 9.29
N ILE A 73 -11.36 -1.06 8.03
CA ILE A 73 -11.19 0.01 7.03
C ILE A 73 -12.50 0.76 6.81
N ARG A 74 -13.62 0.05 6.63
CA ARG A 74 -14.94 0.66 6.45
C ARG A 74 -15.33 1.50 7.66
N THR A 75 -15.16 0.95 8.86
CA THR A 75 -15.47 1.65 10.12
C THR A 75 -14.60 2.90 10.28
N ALA A 76 -13.29 2.80 9.99
CA ALA A 76 -12.39 3.94 10.03
C ALA A 76 -12.85 5.04 9.06
N HIS A 77 -13.14 4.67 7.81
CA HIS A 77 -13.64 5.61 6.80
C HIS A 77 -14.95 6.29 7.22
N GLU A 78 -15.94 5.53 7.71
CA GLU A 78 -17.23 6.05 8.17
C GLU A 78 -17.11 6.99 9.38
N GLN A 79 -16.12 6.74 10.25
CA GLN A 79 -15.83 7.59 11.41
C GLN A 79 -14.93 8.79 11.08
N GLY A 80 -14.48 8.93 9.84
CA GLY A 80 -13.56 9.98 9.44
C GLY A 80 -12.13 9.78 9.94
N ILE A 81 -11.78 8.58 10.42
CA ILE A 81 -10.40 8.22 10.75
C ILE A 81 -9.65 8.01 9.43
N PRO A 82 -8.56 8.74 9.17
CA PRO A 82 -7.78 8.61 7.94
C PRO A 82 -7.25 7.19 7.70
N VAL A 83 -7.30 6.73 6.45
CA VAL A 83 -6.76 5.42 6.03
C VAL A 83 -5.74 5.62 4.93
N PHE A 84 -4.55 5.05 5.09
CA PHE A 84 -3.51 5.01 4.07
C PHE A 84 -3.24 3.56 3.68
N GLY A 85 -3.46 3.18 2.41
CA GLY A 85 -3.28 1.82 1.90
C GLY A 85 -2.12 1.71 0.90
N ILE A 86 -1.34 0.62 0.96
CA ILE A 86 -0.24 0.34 0.04
C ILE A 86 -0.41 -1.05 -0.54
N CYS A 87 -0.40 -1.19 -1.87
CA CYS A 87 -0.48 -2.44 -2.62
C CYS A 87 -1.71 -3.28 -2.21
N TYR A 88 -1.56 -4.33 -1.41
CA TYR A 88 -2.71 -5.04 -0.82
C TYR A 88 -3.61 -4.09 -0.02
N GLY A 89 -3.04 -3.11 0.69
CA GLY A 89 -3.80 -2.05 1.38
C GLY A 89 -4.70 -1.24 0.44
N ASN A 90 -4.29 -0.99 -0.81
CA ASN A 90 -5.14 -0.43 -1.84
C ASN A 90 -6.26 -1.40 -2.24
N GLN A 91 -5.94 -2.68 -2.41
CA GLN A 91 -6.90 -3.69 -2.83
C GLN A 91 -7.98 -3.92 -1.78
N ILE A 92 -7.60 -4.06 -0.50
CA ILE A 92 -8.56 -4.23 0.59
C ILE A 92 -9.41 -2.97 0.81
N MET A 93 -8.85 -1.75 0.60
CA MET A 93 -9.63 -0.52 0.62
C MET A 93 -10.66 -0.47 -0.52
N ALA A 94 -10.28 -0.84 -1.75
CA ALA A 94 -11.22 -0.92 -2.87
C ALA A 94 -12.36 -1.89 -2.54
N HIS A 95 -12.03 -3.10 -2.07
CA HIS A 95 -13.00 -4.11 -1.64
C HIS A 95 -13.92 -3.61 -0.51
N ALA A 96 -13.37 -2.94 0.51
CA ALA A 96 -14.12 -2.45 1.66
C ALA A 96 -15.09 -1.33 1.32
N LEU A 97 -14.74 -0.47 0.35
CA LEU A 97 -15.46 0.76 0.03
C LEU A 97 -16.31 0.69 -1.25
N GLY A 98 -16.49 -0.52 -1.81
CA GLY A 98 -17.43 -0.78 -2.91
C GLY A 98 -16.81 -0.78 -4.31
N GLY A 99 -15.49 -0.85 -4.41
CA GLY A 99 -14.77 -1.22 -5.63
C GLY A 99 -14.65 -2.74 -5.79
N THR A 100 -13.88 -3.18 -6.77
CA THR A 100 -13.59 -4.61 -7.01
C THR A 100 -12.10 -4.87 -7.09
N VAL A 101 -11.71 -6.11 -6.86
CA VAL A 101 -10.33 -6.60 -7.02
C VAL A 101 -10.36 -7.86 -7.85
N GLU A 102 -9.54 -7.92 -8.88
CA GLU A 102 -9.44 -9.08 -9.74
C GLU A 102 -7.99 -9.31 -10.20
N ARG A 103 -7.72 -10.49 -10.72
CA ARG A 103 -6.41 -10.79 -11.30
C ARG A 103 -6.14 -9.88 -12.49
N ALA A 104 -5.03 -9.15 -12.47
CA ALA A 104 -4.61 -8.33 -13.59
C ALA A 104 -4.27 -9.21 -14.82
N ARG A 105 -4.46 -8.66 -16.00
CA ARG A 105 -4.09 -9.33 -17.24
C ARG A 105 -2.58 -9.59 -17.33
N GLU A 106 -1.81 -8.64 -16.82
CA GLU A 106 -0.35 -8.71 -16.72
C GLU A 106 0.08 -8.15 -15.36
N PRO A 107 0.98 -8.83 -14.62
CA PRO A 107 1.51 -8.31 -13.37
C PRO A 107 2.50 -7.18 -13.62
N GLU A 108 2.60 -6.26 -12.68
CA GLU A 108 3.66 -5.26 -12.67
C GLU A 108 4.67 -5.63 -11.57
N ILE A 109 5.91 -5.97 -11.97
CA ILE A 109 7.01 -6.36 -11.08
C ILE A 109 8.27 -5.61 -11.52
N GLY A 110 8.77 -4.71 -10.67
CA GLY A 110 9.93 -3.87 -10.93
C GLY A 110 9.65 -2.38 -10.78
N TRP A 111 10.44 -1.55 -11.42
CA TRP A 111 10.35 -0.09 -11.38
C TRP A 111 9.66 0.44 -12.64
N TYR A 112 8.53 1.15 -12.44
CA TYR A 112 7.67 1.64 -13.54
C TYR A 112 7.36 3.12 -13.38
N GLU A 113 7.29 3.80 -14.53
CA GLU A 113 6.67 5.12 -14.59
C GLU A 113 5.14 4.98 -14.58
N ILE A 114 4.47 5.95 -13.99
CA ILE A 114 3.01 6.06 -13.92
C ILE A 114 2.54 7.36 -14.55
N VAL A 115 1.31 7.39 -15.03
CA VAL A 115 0.64 8.62 -15.40
C VAL A 115 -0.04 9.17 -14.15
N THR A 116 0.21 10.43 -13.83
CA THR A 116 -0.35 11.09 -12.64
C THR A 116 -1.07 12.36 -13.00
N ASP A 117 -2.17 12.61 -12.31
CA ASP A 117 -2.95 13.85 -12.39
C ASP A 117 -2.54 14.86 -11.29
N MET A 118 -1.56 14.49 -10.42
CA MET A 118 -0.99 15.32 -9.35
C MET A 118 0.55 15.25 -9.33
N PRO A 119 1.24 15.66 -10.41
CA PRO A 119 2.70 15.47 -10.54
C PRO A 119 3.53 16.24 -9.49
N GLU A 120 2.96 17.24 -8.85
CA GLU A 120 3.58 17.99 -7.74
C GLU A 120 3.63 17.21 -6.42
N VAL A 121 2.83 16.14 -6.27
CA VAL A 121 2.76 15.28 -5.09
C VAL A 121 3.17 13.86 -5.44
N ILE A 122 2.57 13.30 -6.47
CA ILE A 122 2.83 11.94 -6.96
C ILE A 122 3.59 12.10 -8.28
N VAL A 123 4.92 12.15 -8.21
CA VAL A 123 5.76 12.25 -9.42
C VAL A 123 5.55 11.04 -10.34
N PRO A 124 5.78 11.17 -11.66
CA PRO A 124 5.67 10.04 -12.59
C PRO A 124 6.51 8.81 -12.23
N GLY A 125 7.49 8.95 -11.37
CA GLY A 125 8.29 7.83 -10.91
C GLY A 125 9.73 7.86 -11.44
N PRO A 126 10.42 6.69 -11.53
CA PRO A 126 9.80 5.36 -11.41
C PRO A 126 9.45 4.98 -9.98
N TRP A 127 8.37 4.19 -9.82
CA TRP A 127 7.90 3.60 -8.57
C TRP A 127 8.03 2.08 -8.59
N PHE A 128 8.35 1.49 -7.44
CA PHE A 128 8.44 0.05 -7.33
C PHE A 128 7.05 -0.60 -7.33
N GLN A 129 6.87 -1.61 -8.16
CA GLN A 129 5.65 -2.39 -8.30
C GLN A 129 5.95 -3.86 -7.97
N TRP A 130 5.04 -4.51 -7.26
CA TRP A 130 5.04 -5.95 -7.10
C TRP A 130 3.61 -6.42 -6.84
N HIS A 131 2.82 -6.49 -7.89
CA HIS A 131 1.43 -6.90 -7.79
C HIS A 131 0.96 -7.63 -9.04
N SER A 132 -0.03 -8.51 -8.82
CA SER A 132 -0.68 -9.30 -9.85
C SER A 132 -2.20 -9.07 -9.91
N ASP A 133 -2.71 -8.21 -9.03
CA ASP A 133 -4.11 -7.86 -8.96
C ASP A 133 -4.32 -6.41 -9.34
N VAL A 134 -5.52 -6.09 -9.84
CA VAL A 134 -5.96 -4.76 -10.23
C VAL A 134 -7.27 -4.44 -9.55
N VAL A 135 -7.47 -3.16 -9.25
CA VAL A 135 -8.70 -2.66 -8.64
C VAL A 135 -9.57 -1.89 -9.64
N THR A 136 -10.90 -1.91 -9.42
CA THR A 136 -11.74 -0.80 -9.84
C THR A 136 -11.98 0.10 -8.63
N VAL A 137 -11.77 1.40 -8.80
CA VAL A 137 -11.97 2.34 -7.69
C VAL A 137 -13.44 2.45 -7.31
N PRO A 138 -13.77 2.72 -6.04
CA PRO A 138 -15.15 3.00 -5.60
C PRO A 138 -15.78 4.16 -6.37
N GLY A 139 -17.09 4.14 -6.60
CA GLY A 139 -17.77 5.07 -7.50
C GLY A 139 -17.70 6.56 -7.14
N HIS A 140 -17.29 6.91 -5.93
CA HIS A 140 -17.08 8.29 -5.48
C HIS A 140 -15.61 8.63 -5.21
N ALA A 141 -14.70 7.71 -5.56
CA ALA A 141 -13.27 7.93 -5.40
C ALA A 141 -12.72 8.77 -6.56
N GLU A 142 -11.71 9.54 -6.26
CA GLU A 142 -10.91 10.30 -7.24
C GLU A 142 -9.66 9.46 -7.58
N GLU A 143 -9.54 9.03 -8.84
CA GLU A 143 -8.33 8.42 -9.36
C GLU A 143 -7.27 9.52 -9.57
N LEU A 144 -6.06 9.30 -9.04
CA LEU A 144 -4.97 10.28 -9.04
C LEU A 144 -3.78 9.85 -9.90
N ALA A 145 -3.61 8.55 -10.09
CA ALA A 145 -2.55 8.00 -10.93
C ALA A 145 -2.92 6.63 -11.49
N ARG A 146 -2.32 6.26 -12.65
CA ARG A 146 -2.61 5.02 -13.37
C ARG A 146 -1.43 4.53 -14.20
N THR A 147 -1.44 3.23 -14.52
CA THR A 147 -0.68 2.63 -15.61
C THR A 147 -1.66 2.08 -16.65
N SER A 148 -1.13 1.40 -17.68
CA SER A 148 -1.97 0.66 -18.63
C SER A 148 -2.66 -0.56 -18.00
N VAL A 149 -2.21 -1.01 -16.83
CA VAL A 149 -2.80 -2.14 -16.10
C VAL A 149 -4.00 -1.70 -15.29
N GLY A 150 -3.94 -0.52 -14.65
CA GLY A 150 -5.05 0.02 -13.87
C GLY A 150 -4.67 1.19 -12.97
N PRO A 151 -5.59 1.58 -12.05
CA PRO A 151 -5.38 2.63 -11.07
C PRO A 151 -4.16 2.37 -10.19
N GLN A 152 -3.33 3.41 -10.01
CA GLN A 152 -2.10 3.34 -9.22
C GLN A 152 -2.17 4.16 -7.92
N ALA A 153 -3.03 5.17 -7.89
CA ALA A 153 -3.36 5.91 -6.68
C ALA A 153 -4.77 6.48 -6.80
N TRP A 154 -5.49 6.51 -5.68
CA TRP A 154 -6.82 7.12 -5.60
C TRP A 154 -7.13 7.53 -4.16
N ARG A 155 -8.13 8.40 -3.99
CA ARG A 155 -8.63 8.81 -2.67
C ARG A 155 -10.16 8.89 -2.64
N ILE A 156 -10.71 8.79 -1.42
CA ILE A 156 -12.10 9.06 -1.11
C ILE A 156 -12.17 9.64 0.31
N GLY A 157 -12.65 10.88 0.44
CA GLY A 157 -12.57 11.59 1.73
C GLY A 157 -11.13 11.67 2.26
N THR A 158 -10.92 11.19 3.49
CA THR A 158 -9.60 11.11 4.14
C THR A 158 -8.88 9.78 3.90
N SER A 159 -9.46 8.88 3.12
CA SER A 159 -8.82 7.61 2.75
C SER A 159 -8.05 7.76 1.44
N PHE A 160 -6.78 7.37 1.42
CA PHE A 160 -5.86 7.44 0.28
C PHE A 160 -5.08 6.15 0.14
N CYS A 161 -4.75 5.75 -1.07
CA CYS A 161 -3.93 4.56 -1.31
C CYS A 161 -3.07 4.65 -2.55
N THR A 162 -2.06 3.78 -2.59
CA THR A 162 -1.20 3.53 -3.75
C THR A 162 -1.17 2.03 -4.07
N GLN A 163 -1.16 1.67 -5.35
CA GLN A 163 -0.88 0.30 -5.79
C GLN A 163 0.63 0.04 -5.81
N PHE A 164 1.41 1.05 -6.20
CA PHE A 164 2.87 1.01 -6.09
C PHE A 164 3.34 1.11 -4.64
N HIS A 165 4.62 0.79 -4.41
CA HIS A 165 5.26 0.73 -3.11
C HIS A 165 6.14 1.97 -2.83
N PRO A 166 5.58 3.09 -2.32
CA PRO A 166 6.39 4.26 -1.95
C PRO A 166 7.28 4.00 -0.73
N GLU A 167 6.92 3.01 0.10
CA GLU A 167 7.64 2.65 1.32
C GLU A 167 8.93 1.90 1.08
N VAL A 168 9.13 1.36 -0.13
CA VAL A 168 10.13 0.33 -0.41
C VAL A 168 11.57 0.79 -0.14
N THR A 169 12.35 -0.09 0.50
CA THR A 169 13.79 0.03 0.69
C THR A 169 14.53 -1.14 0.03
N GLU A 170 15.84 -1.02 -0.19
CA GLU A 170 16.65 -2.14 -0.70
C GLU A 170 16.53 -3.38 0.21
N ALA A 171 16.52 -3.17 1.52
CA ALA A 171 16.40 -4.26 2.49
C ALA A 171 15.05 -5.01 2.37
N MET A 172 13.95 -4.29 2.12
CA MET A 172 12.63 -4.89 1.89
C MET A 172 12.64 -5.74 0.63
N VAL A 173 13.07 -5.19 -0.51
CA VAL A 173 13.11 -5.95 -1.78
C VAL A 173 13.99 -7.20 -1.66
N ARG A 174 15.11 -7.10 -0.97
CA ARG A 174 15.97 -8.26 -0.69
C ARG A 174 15.23 -9.33 0.11
N ARG A 175 14.54 -8.95 1.20
CA ARG A 175 13.74 -9.89 2.02
C ARG A 175 12.63 -10.55 1.19
N TRP A 176 11.94 -9.78 0.35
CA TRP A 176 10.87 -10.31 -0.51
C TRP A 176 11.42 -11.33 -1.53
N ILE A 177 12.56 -11.04 -2.16
CA ILE A 177 13.25 -11.96 -3.07
C ILE A 177 13.65 -13.25 -2.34
N GLU A 178 14.29 -13.14 -1.17
CA GLU A 178 14.75 -14.26 -0.34
C GLU A 178 13.58 -15.07 0.25
N GLY A 179 12.44 -14.43 0.51
CA GLY A 179 11.21 -15.03 1.06
C GLY A 179 10.33 -15.78 0.04
N GLY A 180 10.83 -16.04 -1.17
CA GLY A 180 10.10 -16.76 -2.22
C GLY A 180 9.75 -15.91 -3.45
N GLY A 181 9.89 -14.60 -3.35
CA GLY A 181 9.61 -13.68 -4.46
C GLY A 181 10.50 -13.89 -5.68
N ALA A 182 11.70 -14.52 -5.52
CA ALA A 182 12.56 -14.87 -6.64
C ALA A 182 11.86 -15.79 -7.64
N GLU A 183 11.15 -16.81 -7.16
CA GLU A 183 10.40 -17.73 -8.02
C GLU A 183 9.23 -17.03 -8.71
N GLU A 184 8.51 -16.16 -7.99
CA GLU A 184 7.41 -15.40 -8.55
C GLU A 184 7.90 -14.43 -9.64
N ALA A 185 8.97 -13.67 -9.38
CA ALA A 185 9.58 -12.78 -10.35
C ALA A 185 10.01 -13.54 -11.62
N ALA A 186 10.67 -14.70 -11.45
CA ALA A 186 11.14 -15.54 -12.58
C ALA A 186 9.99 -16.09 -13.43
N LYS A 187 8.84 -16.48 -12.83
CA LYS A 187 7.63 -16.89 -13.57
C LYS A 187 7.13 -15.81 -14.54
N HIS A 188 7.39 -14.54 -14.19
CA HIS A 188 7.01 -13.38 -15.00
C HIS A 188 8.16 -12.79 -15.80
N GLY A 189 9.24 -13.56 -15.98
CA GLY A 189 10.40 -13.17 -16.79
C GLY A 189 11.23 -12.03 -16.18
N ARG A 190 11.16 -11.85 -14.86
CA ARG A 190 11.95 -10.87 -14.11
C ARG A 190 13.14 -11.54 -13.44
N ASP A 191 14.31 -10.98 -13.62
CA ASP A 191 15.54 -11.43 -12.96
C ASP A 191 15.61 -10.81 -11.56
N PRO A 192 15.64 -11.62 -10.48
CA PRO A 192 15.73 -11.11 -9.10
C PRO A 192 16.97 -10.26 -8.83
N ASP A 193 18.12 -10.60 -9.41
CA ASP A 193 19.35 -9.83 -9.25
C ASP A 193 19.23 -8.46 -9.93
N GLN A 194 18.58 -8.41 -11.10
CA GLN A 194 18.31 -7.17 -11.81
C GLN A 194 17.31 -6.31 -11.03
N LEU A 195 16.24 -6.89 -10.45
CA LEU A 195 15.29 -6.16 -9.59
C LEU A 195 16.01 -5.49 -8.41
N LEU A 196 16.93 -6.20 -7.77
CA LEU A 196 17.69 -5.64 -6.65
C LEU A 196 18.68 -4.56 -7.11
N ALA A 197 19.33 -4.74 -8.28
CA ALA A 197 20.22 -3.73 -8.86
C ALA A 197 19.43 -2.45 -9.23
N ASP A 198 18.25 -2.59 -9.81
CA ASP A 198 17.36 -1.47 -10.13
C ASP A 198 16.88 -0.75 -8.88
N THR A 199 16.57 -1.49 -7.82
CA THR A 199 16.19 -0.92 -6.53
C THR A 199 17.30 -0.06 -5.94
N ARG A 200 18.55 -0.53 -5.98
CA ARG A 200 19.70 0.28 -5.52
C ARG A 200 19.86 1.59 -6.29
N ARG A 201 19.53 1.60 -7.58
CA ARG A 201 19.62 2.82 -8.40
C ARG A 201 18.50 3.82 -8.10
N ASN A 202 17.29 3.33 -7.87
CA ASN A 202 16.10 4.17 -7.79
C ASN A 202 15.72 4.58 -6.35
N VAL A 203 16.09 3.79 -5.33
CA VAL A 203 15.63 4.00 -3.95
C VAL A 203 16.03 5.35 -3.35
N ALA A 204 17.16 5.91 -3.78
CA ALA A 204 17.64 7.21 -3.29
C ALA A 204 16.71 8.37 -3.73
N GLU A 205 16.15 8.30 -4.93
CA GLU A 205 15.19 9.27 -5.45
C GLU A 205 13.76 8.96 -5.01
N SER A 206 13.42 7.68 -4.82
CA SER A 206 12.10 7.25 -4.33
C SER A 206 11.82 7.77 -2.91
N ARG A 207 12.82 7.82 -2.04
CA ARG A 207 12.64 8.27 -0.63
C ARG A 207 12.08 9.70 -0.50
N PRO A 208 12.65 10.76 -1.10
CA PRO A 208 12.07 12.10 -1.03
C PRO A 208 10.68 12.16 -1.67
N ASN A 209 10.43 11.41 -2.73
CA ASN A 209 9.13 11.33 -3.38
C ASN A 209 8.07 10.67 -2.47
N ALA A 210 8.43 9.58 -1.77
CA ALA A 210 7.58 8.95 -0.76
C ALA A 210 7.27 9.92 0.40
N ASN A 211 8.27 10.68 0.85
CA ASN A 211 8.08 11.70 1.88
C ASN A 211 7.08 12.78 1.43
N ALA A 212 7.16 13.24 0.18
CA ALA A 212 6.24 14.24 -0.36
C ALA A 212 4.78 13.75 -0.36
N ILE A 213 4.54 12.48 -0.70
CA ILE A 213 3.20 11.87 -0.61
C ILE A 213 2.68 11.88 0.83
N VAL A 214 3.51 11.46 1.80
CA VAL A 214 3.10 11.44 3.22
C VAL A 214 2.87 12.86 3.74
N ASP A 215 3.73 13.83 3.39
CA ASP A 215 3.59 15.23 3.80
C ASP A 215 2.28 15.82 3.29
N TRP A 216 2.02 15.68 1.99
CA TRP A 216 0.76 16.10 1.41
C TRP A 216 -0.44 15.43 2.09
N TYR A 217 -0.37 14.12 2.30
CA TYR A 217 -1.46 13.39 2.93
C TYR A 217 -1.75 13.91 4.35
N VAL A 218 -0.72 14.07 5.17
CA VAL A 218 -0.89 14.57 6.54
C VAL A 218 -1.35 16.02 6.59
N GLU A 219 -0.82 16.89 5.74
CA GLU A 219 -1.06 18.32 5.79
C GLU A 219 -2.38 18.73 5.10
N SER A 220 -2.69 18.11 3.96
CA SER A 220 -3.80 18.53 3.11
C SER A 220 -5.03 17.61 3.19
N VAL A 221 -4.86 16.35 3.61
CA VAL A 221 -5.96 15.38 3.67
C VAL A 221 -6.39 15.11 5.11
N VAL A 222 -5.43 14.97 6.04
CA VAL A 222 -5.75 14.65 7.44
C VAL A 222 -6.04 15.90 8.26
N ARG A 223 -5.31 17.00 8.04
CA ARG A 223 -5.41 18.25 8.82
C ARG A 223 -6.16 19.38 8.12
N GLY A 224 -6.37 19.28 6.81
CA GLY A 224 -7.14 20.22 6.01
C GLY A 224 -8.63 19.94 6.10
#